data_a419cd229f994301c4de9273bf6a8d8d
#
_entry.id   a419cd229f994301c4de9273bf6a8d8d
#
_cell.length_a   1.000
_cell.length_b   1.000
_cell.length_c   1.000
_cell.angle_alpha   90.00
_cell.angle_beta   90.00
_cell.angle_gamma   90.00
#
_symmetry.space_group_name_H-M   'P 1'
#
loop_
_entity.id
_entity.type
_entity.pdbx_description
1 polymer ?
#
loop_
_entity_poly.entity_id
_entity_poly.type
_entity_poly.pdbx_seq_one_letter_code
_entity_poly.pdbx_strand_id
1 'polypeptide(L)'
;HALPIFGGEENEVEQAESVCLERHPKGIFFLGSNLEFFRERFARLDLPCVLVTNSAAKLSFPNLSSVSTDDAAAAEAAVEYLIQLGHERIGVLGGRMERSHAAFTRGIGCEQAFRNHEMVFDKKKQYEPALFSMEEGYHAMGALLDKMPELTAVFAMADVLAVGAIRAIRDRGLRVPEDISVIGFDGIDLGN
;
A
#
# COMPACT_ATOMS: atom_id res chain seq x y z
N HIS A 1 17.20 2.12 -24.34
CA HIS A 1 17.58 1.61 -23.04
C HIS A 1 16.84 2.40 -21.97
N ALA A 2 16.16 1.72 -21.04
CA ALA A 2 15.64 2.31 -19.83
C ALA A 2 16.77 2.36 -18.79
N LEU A 3 16.94 3.48 -18.13
CA LEU A 3 17.86 3.65 -17.03
C LEU A 3 17.03 3.78 -15.75
N PRO A 4 17.12 2.83 -14.81
CA PRO A 4 16.47 2.97 -13.52
C PRO A 4 17.18 4.06 -12.71
N ILE A 5 16.39 4.93 -12.09
CA ILE A 5 16.84 5.93 -11.13
C ILE A 5 16.18 5.54 -9.82
N PHE A 6 16.97 5.25 -8.81
CA PHE A 6 16.48 4.92 -7.49
C PHE A 6 16.49 6.19 -6.64
N GLY A 7 15.31 6.74 -6.37
CA GLY A 7 15.11 7.77 -5.37
C GLY A 7 14.82 7.10 -4.02
N GLY A 8 15.57 7.45 -3.00
CA GLY A 8 15.25 7.04 -1.63
C GLY A 8 14.18 7.97 -1.03
N GLU A 9 14.52 8.74 0.00
CA GLU A 9 13.66 9.80 0.56
C GLU A 9 13.75 11.13 -0.21
N GLU A 10 14.46 11.17 -1.32
CA GLU A 10 14.69 12.36 -2.13
C GLU A 10 13.51 12.66 -3.04
N ASN A 11 13.43 13.93 -3.49
CA ASN A 11 12.38 14.38 -4.42
C ASN A 11 12.62 13.80 -5.82
N GLU A 12 11.79 12.86 -6.23
CA GLU A 12 11.91 12.15 -7.51
C GLU A 12 11.78 13.10 -8.72
N VAL A 13 11.06 14.21 -8.56
CA VAL A 13 10.92 15.22 -9.63
C VAL A 13 12.20 16.02 -9.80
N GLU A 14 12.93 16.34 -8.71
CA GLU A 14 14.26 16.97 -8.79
C GLU A 14 15.28 16.06 -9.46
N GLN A 15 15.26 14.78 -9.13
CA GLN A 15 16.12 13.81 -9.80
C GLN A 15 15.81 13.71 -11.29
N ALA A 16 14.52 13.70 -11.64
CA ALA A 16 14.08 13.72 -13.03
C ALA A 16 14.56 14.98 -13.79
N GLU A 17 14.47 16.17 -13.17
CA GLU A 17 15.00 17.41 -13.72
C GLU A 17 16.51 17.28 -14.03
N SER A 18 17.30 16.76 -13.07
CA SER A 18 18.74 16.55 -13.23
C SER A 18 19.05 15.59 -14.38
N VAL A 19 18.33 14.47 -14.47
CA VAL A 19 18.49 13.49 -15.55
C VAL A 19 18.10 14.08 -16.91
N CYS A 20 17.09 14.95 -16.98
CA CYS A 20 16.72 15.64 -18.21
C CYS A 20 17.85 16.51 -18.73
N LEU A 21 18.55 17.22 -17.83
CA LEU A 21 19.67 18.10 -18.19
C LEU A 21 20.89 17.30 -18.67
N GLU A 22 21.17 16.17 -18.04
CA GLU A 22 22.37 15.38 -18.34
C GLU A 22 22.21 14.43 -19.54
N ARG A 23 21.01 13.83 -19.72
CA ARG A 23 20.82 12.65 -20.58
C ARG A 23 19.77 12.81 -21.65
N HIS A 24 18.96 13.89 -21.63
CA HIS A 24 17.92 14.18 -22.61
C HIS A 24 17.01 12.98 -22.92
N PRO A 25 16.32 12.37 -21.92
CA PRO A 25 15.44 11.23 -22.16
C PRO A 25 14.24 11.63 -23.02
N LYS A 26 13.64 10.66 -23.71
CA LYS A 26 12.42 10.86 -24.50
C LYS A 26 11.14 10.85 -23.66
N GLY A 27 11.20 10.35 -22.44
CA GLY A 27 10.10 10.28 -21.50
C GLY A 27 10.55 9.64 -20.19
N ILE A 28 9.75 9.77 -19.14
CA ILE A 28 10.03 9.27 -17.79
C ILE A 28 8.85 8.49 -17.25
N PHE A 29 9.14 7.33 -16.64
CA PHE A 29 8.20 6.61 -15.80
C PHE A 29 8.55 6.82 -14.33
N PHE A 30 7.59 7.31 -13.56
CA PHE A 30 7.69 7.42 -12.10
C PHE A 30 6.98 6.23 -11.47
N LEU A 31 7.70 5.41 -10.72
CA LEU A 31 7.18 4.20 -10.09
C LEU A 31 6.94 4.46 -8.59
N GLY A 32 5.69 4.73 -8.21
CA GLY A 32 5.32 4.91 -6.81
C GLY A 32 5.88 6.18 -6.19
N SER A 33 5.40 7.35 -6.57
CA SER A 33 5.95 8.64 -6.16
C SER A 33 5.07 9.40 -5.17
N ASN A 34 5.66 10.35 -4.44
CA ASN A 34 4.91 11.28 -3.62
C ASN A 34 4.30 12.40 -4.48
N LEU A 35 2.97 12.48 -4.52
CA LEU A 35 2.25 13.44 -5.36
C LEU A 35 2.48 14.91 -4.98
N GLU A 36 2.93 15.22 -3.76
CA GLU A 36 3.25 16.59 -3.36
C GLU A 36 4.44 17.14 -4.16
N PHE A 37 5.46 16.31 -4.41
CA PHE A 37 6.60 16.71 -5.24
C PHE A 37 6.18 17.10 -6.67
N PHE A 38 5.15 16.44 -7.21
CA PHE A 38 4.60 16.78 -8.51
C PHE A 38 3.92 18.15 -8.51
N ARG A 39 3.15 18.46 -7.47
CA ARG A 39 2.47 19.76 -7.36
C ARG A 39 3.44 20.92 -7.34
N GLU A 40 4.57 20.77 -6.67
CA GLU A 40 5.54 21.82 -6.47
C GLU A 40 6.43 22.08 -7.69
N ARG A 41 6.84 21.05 -8.40
CA ARG A 41 7.96 21.15 -9.35
C ARG A 41 7.72 20.56 -10.74
N PHE A 42 6.76 19.68 -10.91
CA PHE A 42 6.57 18.91 -12.17
C PHE A 42 6.41 19.82 -13.41
N ALA A 43 5.89 21.03 -13.25
CA ALA A 43 5.73 22.01 -14.36
C ALA A 43 7.05 22.36 -15.08
N ARG A 44 8.20 22.01 -14.52
CA ARG A 44 9.53 22.21 -15.13
C ARG A 44 9.94 21.13 -16.12
N LEU A 45 9.22 20.03 -16.15
CA LEU A 45 9.46 18.91 -17.07
C LEU A 45 8.63 19.09 -18.34
N ASP A 46 9.28 19.24 -19.48
CA ASP A 46 8.61 19.44 -20.79
C ASP A 46 8.48 18.16 -21.62
N LEU A 47 8.84 17.00 -21.07
CA LEU A 47 8.79 15.74 -21.78
C LEU A 47 7.62 14.88 -21.31
N PRO A 48 7.16 13.89 -22.11
CA PRO A 48 6.10 12.97 -21.72
C PRO A 48 6.48 12.16 -20.47
N CYS A 49 5.59 12.15 -19.48
CA CYS A 49 5.79 11.41 -18.24
C CYS A 49 4.59 10.51 -17.94
N VAL A 50 4.86 9.36 -17.33
CA VAL A 50 3.82 8.44 -16.85
C VAL A 50 4.07 8.13 -15.39
N LEU A 51 3.06 8.42 -14.57
CA LEU A 51 3.02 8.03 -13.17
C LEU A 51 2.38 6.65 -13.07
N VAL A 52 3.09 5.70 -12.49
CA VAL A 52 2.63 4.32 -12.29
C VAL A 52 2.36 4.09 -10.81
N THR A 53 1.32 3.36 -10.49
CA THR A 53 0.79 3.04 -9.15
C THR A 53 -0.05 4.14 -8.51
N ASN A 54 0.22 5.41 -8.78
CA ASN A 54 -0.56 6.54 -8.26
C ASN A 54 -1.37 7.21 -9.37
N SER A 55 -2.54 7.74 -9.05
CA SER A 55 -3.39 8.45 -10.01
C SER A 55 -2.98 9.91 -10.14
N ALA A 56 -2.76 10.37 -11.37
CA ALA A 56 -2.55 11.78 -11.69
C ALA A 56 -3.86 12.58 -11.87
N ALA A 57 -5.03 12.00 -11.62
CA ALA A 57 -6.33 12.64 -11.89
C ALA A 57 -6.53 14.00 -11.18
N LYS A 58 -5.82 14.25 -10.07
CA LYS A 58 -5.84 15.51 -9.33
C LYS A 58 -4.67 16.46 -9.69
N LEU A 59 -3.86 16.07 -10.68
CA LEU A 59 -2.73 16.83 -11.18
C LEU A 59 -3.04 17.32 -12.61
N SER A 60 -2.99 18.62 -12.85
CA SER A 60 -3.38 19.22 -14.14
C SER A 60 -2.17 19.52 -15.01
N PHE A 61 -1.38 18.49 -15.38
CA PHE A 61 -0.24 18.61 -16.25
C PHE A 61 -0.49 17.93 -17.60
N PRO A 62 -0.40 18.63 -18.75
CA PRO A 62 -0.74 18.08 -20.05
C PRO A 62 0.21 16.97 -20.53
N ASN A 63 1.42 16.94 -20.01
CA ASN A 63 2.46 15.96 -20.33
C ASN A 63 2.56 14.80 -19.30
N LEU A 64 1.61 14.71 -18.35
CA LEU A 64 1.56 13.64 -17.34
C LEU A 64 0.35 12.76 -17.56
N SER A 65 0.60 11.48 -17.83
CA SER A 65 -0.40 10.41 -17.81
C SER A 65 -0.21 9.56 -16.55
N SER A 66 -1.21 8.78 -16.15
CA SER A 66 -1.06 7.82 -15.05
C SER A 66 -1.74 6.48 -15.34
N VAL A 67 -1.17 5.44 -14.76
CA VAL A 67 -1.73 4.08 -14.70
C VAL A 67 -1.71 3.63 -13.25
N SER A 68 -2.88 3.35 -12.70
CA SER A 68 -3.04 2.92 -11.30
C SER A 68 -4.19 1.94 -11.18
N THR A 69 -4.15 1.11 -10.14
CA THR A 69 -5.31 0.35 -9.68
C THR A 69 -6.25 1.24 -8.87
N ASP A 70 -7.50 0.84 -8.74
CA ASP A 70 -8.41 1.42 -7.76
C ASP A 70 -8.14 0.77 -6.40
N ASP A 71 -7.11 1.27 -5.72
CA ASP A 71 -6.64 0.76 -4.44
C ASP A 71 -7.73 0.82 -3.34
N ALA A 72 -8.63 1.81 -3.41
CA ALA A 72 -9.72 1.93 -2.45
C ALA A 72 -10.75 0.81 -2.67
N ALA A 73 -11.24 0.65 -3.89
CA ALA A 73 -12.21 -0.40 -4.21
C ALA A 73 -11.64 -1.80 -3.98
N ALA A 74 -10.35 -2.03 -4.29
CA ALA A 74 -9.71 -3.32 -4.08
C ALA A 74 -9.53 -3.64 -2.59
N ALA A 75 -9.14 -2.67 -1.76
CA ALA A 75 -9.03 -2.85 -0.31
C ALA A 75 -10.40 -3.03 0.37
N GLU A 76 -11.42 -2.27 -0.10
CA GLU A 76 -12.81 -2.46 0.31
C GLU A 76 -13.26 -3.90 0.05
N ALA A 77 -13.09 -4.41 -1.17
CA ALA A 77 -13.44 -5.76 -1.54
C ALA A 77 -12.71 -6.83 -0.70
N ALA A 78 -11.43 -6.62 -0.39
CA ALA A 78 -10.66 -7.54 0.45
C ALA A 78 -11.20 -7.64 1.88
N VAL A 79 -11.51 -6.50 2.50
CA VAL A 79 -12.08 -6.47 3.87
C VAL A 79 -13.53 -6.97 3.87
N GLU A 80 -14.34 -6.58 2.87
CA GLU A 80 -15.71 -7.11 2.72
C GLU A 80 -15.73 -8.63 2.59
N TYR A 81 -14.77 -9.21 1.86
CA TYR A 81 -14.65 -10.66 1.75
C TYR A 81 -14.43 -11.33 3.11
N LEU A 82 -13.57 -10.76 3.97
CA LEU A 82 -13.38 -11.26 5.33
C LEU A 82 -14.67 -11.14 6.16
N ILE A 83 -15.39 -10.02 6.05
CA ILE A 83 -16.66 -9.82 6.76
C ILE A 83 -17.72 -10.82 6.28
N GLN A 84 -17.81 -11.07 4.97
CA GLN A 84 -18.74 -12.06 4.40
C GLN A 84 -18.44 -13.50 4.85
N LEU A 85 -17.19 -13.79 5.20
CA LEU A 85 -16.81 -15.05 5.83
C LEU A 85 -17.15 -15.14 7.32
N GLY A 86 -17.74 -14.08 7.89
CA GLY A 86 -18.19 -14.02 9.29
C GLY A 86 -17.14 -13.48 10.26
N HIS A 87 -16.04 -12.89 9.77
CA HIS A 87 -15.06 -12.27 10.65
C HIS A 87 -15.53 -10.91 11.14
N GLU A 88 -15.56 -10.73 12.46
CA GLU A 88 -15.88 -9.46 13.12
C GLU A 88 -14.64 -8.80 13.74
N ARG A 89 -13.63 -9.60 14.07
CA ARG A 89 -12.37 -9.14 14.70
C ARG A 89 -11.26 -9.16 13.67
N ILE A 90 -11.26 -8.11 12.84
CA ILE A 90 -10.37 -7.95 11.70
C ILE A 90 -9.32 -6.89 12.01
N GLY A 91 -8.05 -7.23 11.79
CA GLY A 91 -6.94 -6.28 11.84
C GLY A 91 -6.44 -5.90 10.47
N VAL A 92 -5.69 -4.82 10.40
CA VAL A 92 -5.11 -4.31 9.15
C VAL A 92 -3.62 -4.00 9.35
N LEU A 93 -2.77 -4.51 8.47
CA LEU A 93 -1.36 -4.17 8.39
C LEU A 93 -1.10 -3.32 7.15
N GLY A 94 -0.48 -2.17 7.30
CA GLY A 94 -0.23 -1.30 6.16
C GLY A 94 0.78 -0.21 6.41
N GLY A 95 1.09 0.58 5.37
CA GLY A 95 1.99 1.72 5.47
C GLY A 95 1.44 2.83 6.35
N ARG A 96 2.29 3.78 6.72
CA ARG A 96 1.83 5.00 7.41
C ARG A 96 0.98 5.82 6.44
N MET A 97 -0.31 5.96 6.74
CA MET A 97 -1.28 6.63 5.87
C MET A 97 -0.91 8.08 5.57
N GLU A 98 -0.20 8.75 6.48
CA GLU A 98 0.25 10.14 6.33
C GLU A 98 1.42 10.28 5.35
N ARG A 99 2.15 9.19 5.07
CA ARG A 99 3.37 9.18 4.27
C ARG A 99 3.28 8.36 2.98
N SER A 100 2.29 7.48 2.89
CA SER A 100 2.10 6.57 1.75
C SER A 100 0.72 6.78 1.12
N HIS A 101 0.70 7.21 -0.13
CA HIS A 101 -0.55 7.39 -0.88
C HIS A 101 -1.32 6.06 -1.02
N ALA A 102 -0.62 4.97 -1.31
CA ALA A 102 -1.23 3.64 -1.41
C ALA A 102 -1.85 3.22 -0.07
N ALA A 103 -1.12 3.37 1.05
CA ALA A 103 -1.65 3.06 2.38
C ALA A 103 -2.86 3.93 2.75
N PHE A 104 -2.82 5.22 2.40
CA PHE A 104 -3.96 6.13 2.60
C PHE A 104 -5.19 5.68 1.81
N THR A 105 -5.01 5.40 0.52
CA THR A 105 -6.11 5.01 -0.38
C THR A 105 -6.70 3.65 0.01
N ARG A 106 -5.85 2.66 0.30
CA ARG A 106 -6.28 1.34 0.81
C ARG A 106 -6.96 1.47 2.17
N GLY A 107 -6.49 2.38 3.03
CA GLY A 107 -7.14 2.70 4.31
C GLY A 107 -8.56 3.24 4.16
N ILE A 108 -8.81 4.09 3.16
CA ILE A 108 -10.17 4.57 2.82
C ILE A 108 -11.07 3.38 2.46
N GLY A 109 -10.58 2.44 1.65
CA GLY A 109 -11.33 1.23 1.30
C GLY A 109 -11.67 0.37 2.52
N CYS A 110 -10.69 0.17 3.42
CA CYS A 110 -10.97 -0.52 4.68
C CYS A 110 -12.09 0.15 5.49
N GLU A 111 -12.00 1.47 5.69
CA GLU A 111 -13.03 2.22 6.41
C GLU A 111 -14.41 2.11 5.77
N GLN A 112 -14.44 2.10 4.43
CA GLN A 112 -15.69 1.96 3.69
C GLN A 112 -16.31 0.58 3.89
N ALA A 113 -15.51 -0.50 3.83
CA ALA A 113 -15.98 -1.87 4.08
C ALA A 113 -16.60 -2.02 5.47
N PHE A 114 -15.91 -1.56 6.51
CA PHE A 114 -16.45 -1.61 7.88
C PHE A 114 -17.75 -0.80 8.00
N ARG A 115 -17.82 0.38 7.38
CA ARG A 115 -19.01 1.25 7.39
C ARG A 115 -20.19 0.61 6.68
N ASN A 116 -19.97 -0.05 5.53
CA ASN A 116 -21.02 -0.72 4.77
C ASN A 116 -21.69 -1.84 5.58
N HIS A 117 -20.98 -2.42 6.53
CA HIS A 117 -21.46 -3.48 7.40
C HIS A 117 -21.79 -2.99 8.83
N GLU A 118 -21.96 -1.68 9.04
CA GLU A 118 -22.27 -1.06 10.34
C GLU A 118 -21.25 -1.42 11.45
N MET A 119 -20.03 -1.78 11.06
CA MET A 119 -18.92 -2.11 11.96
C MET A 119 -18.05 -0.88 12.24
N VAL A 120 -17.50 -0.81 13.45
CA VAL A 120 -16.55 0.24 13.81
C VAL A 120 -15.11 -0.20 13.47
N PHE A 121 -14.39 0.64 12.74
CA PHE A 121 -12.96 0.48 12.52
C PHE A 121 -12.19 1.40 13.48
N ASP A 122 -11.75 0.86 14.62
CA ASP A 122 -10.87 1.57 15.54
C ASP A 122 -9.42 1.44 15.10
N LYS A 123 -8.92 2.44 14.37
CA LYS A 123 -7.54 2.45 13.87
C LYS A 123 -6.49 2.30 14.96
N LYS A 124 -6.73 2.78 16.18
CA LYS A 124 -5.76 2.64 17.28
C LYS A 124 -5.57 1.19 17.69
N LYS A 125 -6.64 0.42 17.62
CA LYS A 125 -6.66 -0.99 18.01
C LYS A 125 -6.38 -1.90 16.81
N GLN A 126 -7.06 -1.68 15.68
CA GLN A 126 -7.13 -2.60 14.55
C GLN A 126 -6.10 -2.35 13.45
N TYR A 127 -5.39 -1.21 13.47
CA TYR A 127 -4.38 -0.88 12.47
C TYR A 127 -2.98 -0.90 13.06
N GLU A 128 -2.06 -1.60 12.36
CA GLU A 128 -0.64 -1.57 12.70
C GLU A 128 0.18 -1.09 11.50
N PRO A 129 0.86 0.07 11.63
CA PRO A 129 1.69 0.60 10.56
C PRO A 129 2.98 -0.20 10.39
N ALA A 130 3.34 -0.50 9.15
CA ALA A 130 4.56 -1.22 8.78
C ALA A 130 5.14 -0.66 7.47
N LEU A 131 6.45 -0.72 7.29
CA LEU A 131 7.05 -0.58 5.97
C LEU A 131 6.75 -1.84 5.15
N PHE A 132 6.70 -1.70 3.81
CA PHE A 132 6.34 -2.81 2.93
C PHE A 132 7.51 -3.80 2.78
N SER A 133 7.73 -4.61 3.83
CA SER A 133 8.70 -5.70 3.85
C SER A 133 8.18 -6.89 4.67
N MET A 134 8.75 -8.09 4.46
CA MET A 134 8.38 -9.28 5.23
C MET A 134 8.75 -9.13 6.71
N GLU A 135 9.88 -8.52 7.02
CA GLU A 135 10.35 -8.30 8.40
C GLU A 135 9.40 -7.38 9.16
N GLU A 136 9.03 -6.25 8.55
CA GLU A 136 8.08 -5.32 9.14
C GLU A 136 6.68 -5.94 9.28
N GLY A 137 6.22 -6.74 8.31
CA GLY A 137 4.98 -7.51 8.41
C GLY A 137 4.99 -8.48 9.59
N TYR A 138 6.12 -9.14 9.85
CA TYR A 138 6.30 -10.01 11.02
C TYR A 138 6.17 -9.24 12.33
N HIS A 139 6.89 -8.14 12.48
CA HIS A 139 6.85 -7.32 13.69
C HIS A 139 5.48 -6.66 13.92
N ALA A 140 4.89 -6.11 12.88
CA ALA A 140 3.57 -5.48 12.93
C ALA A 140 2.48 -6.50 13.31
N MET A 141 2.52 -7.71 12.74
CA MET A 141 1.58 -8.75 13.14
C MET A 141 1.74 -9.16 14.60
N GLY A 142 2.98 -9.27 15.08
CA GLY A 142 3.25 -9.52 16.49
C GLY A 142 2.62 -8.46 17.39
N ALA A 143 2.82 -7.18 17.08
CA ALA A 143 2.24 -6.06 17.82
C ALA A 143 0.69 -6.05 17.75
N LEU A 144 0.12 -6.39 16.59
CA LEU A 144 -1.32 -6.46 16.41
C LEU A 144 -1.94 -7.58 17.25
N LEU A 145 -1.31 -8.75 17.32
CA LEU A 145 -1.76 -9.87 18.17
C LEU A 145 -1.69 -9.52 19.68
N ASP A 146 -0.72 -8.70 20.09
CA ASP A 146 -0.63 -8.23 21.47
C ASP A 146 -1.76 -7.25 21.81
N LYS A 147 -2.18 -6.42 20.84
CA LYS A 147 -3.30 -5.48 20.99
C LYS A 147 -4.67 -6.16 20.90
N MET A 148 -4.78 -7.19 20.07
CA MET A 148 -6.01 -7.90 19.75
C MET A 148 -5.82 -9.41 19.82
N PRO A 149 -5.69 -9.99 21.04
CA PRO A 149 -5.56 -11.43 21.19
C PRO A 149 -6.76 -12.23 20.68
N GLU A 150 -7.91 -11.56 20.51
CA GLU A 150 -9.13 -12.12 19.94
C GLU A 150 -9.24 -12.03 18.42
N LEU A 151 -8.18 -11.57 17.73
CA LEU A 151 -8.15 -11.42 16.27
C LEU A 151 -8.46 -12.71 15.55
N THR A 152 -9.31 -12.65 14.52
CA THR A 152 -9.67 -13.83 13.70
C THR A 152 -9.31 -13.68 12.23
N ALA A 153 -9.03 -12.46 11.77
CA ALA A 153 -8.58 -12.22 10.41
C ALA A 153 -7.71 -10.97 10.31
N VAL A 154 -6.83 -10.94 9.31
CA VAL A 154 -6.01 -9.77 9.00
C VAL A 154 -6.00 -9.51 7.50
N PHE A 155 -6.19 -8.23 7.14
CA PHE A 155 -5.88 -7.70 5.82
C PHE A 155 -4.50 -7.06 5.85
N ALA A 156 -3.59 -7.59 5.05
CA ALA A 156 -2.26 -7.01 4.84
C ALA A 156 -2.27 -6.23 3.52
N MET A 157 -1.96 -4.93 3.57
CA MET A 157 -1.99 -4.03 2.42
C MET A 157 -0.91 -4.32 1.35
N ALA A 158 -0.13 -5.40 1.51
CA ALA A 158 0.77 -5.94 0.49
C ALA A 158 1.06 -7.41 0.82
N ASP A 159 1.31 -8.22 -0.19
CA ASP A 159 1.63 -9.64 -0.01
C ASP A 159 2.91 -9.86 0.79
N VAL A 160 3.91 -8.98 0.64
CA VAL A 160 5.13 -9.07 1.46
C VAL A 160 4.84 -8.90 2.95
N LEU A 161 3.86 -8.06 3.33
CA LEU A 161 3.39 -7.96 4.72
C LEU A 161 2.63 -9.22 5.15
N ALA A 162 1.80 -9.78 4.25
CA ALA A 162 1.04 -11.00 4.52
C ALA A 162 1.96 -12.19 4.83
N VAL A 163 3.06 -12.34 4.07
CA VAL A 163 4.05 -13.40 4.32
C VAL A 163 4.70 -13.26 5.70
N GLY A 164 5.11 -12.05 6.05
CA GLY A 164 5.63 -11.76 7.40
C GLY A 164 4.61 -12.05 8.49
N ALA A 165 3.36 -11.64 8.28
CA ALA A 165 2.25 -11.88 9.20
C ALA A 165 1.98 -13.38 9.42
N ILE A 166 1.94 -14.18 8.34
CA ILE A 166 1.75 -15.64 8.43
C ILE A 166 2.85 -16.27 9.29
N ARG A 167 4.10 -15.85 9.13
CA ARG A 167 5.20 -16.31 9.96
C ARG A 167 5.00 -15.96 11.43
N ALA A 168 4.65 -14.70 11.74
CA ALA A 168 4.43 -14.26 13.12
C ALA A 168 3.27 -15.02 13.81
N ILE A 169 2.19 -15.29 13.06
CA ILE A 169 1.05 -16.10 13.54
C ILE A 169 1.53 -17.50 13.90
N ARG A 170 2.29 -18.17 13.01
CA ARG A 170 2.80 -19.52 13.24
C ARG A 170 3.80 -19.61 14.39
N ASP A 171 4.68 -18.63 14.53
CA ASP A 171 5.64 -18.57 15.64
C ASP A 171 4.96 -18.41 17.01
N ARG A 172 3.69 -17.95 17.03
CA ARG A 172 2.83 -17.92 18.21
C ARG A 172 1.99 -19.21 18.41
N GLY A 173 2.22 -20.23 17.60
CA GLY A 173 1.51 -21.50 17.67
C GLY A 173 0.10 -21.48 17.10
N LEU A 174 -0.27 -20.41 16.37
CA LEU A 174 -1.56 -20.26 15.71
C LEU A 174 -1.48 -20.73 14.26
N ARG A 175 -2.61 -21.17 13.71
CA ARG A 175 -2.70 -21.73 12.35
C ARG A 175 -3.35 -20.71 11.41
N VAL A 176 -2.93 -20.77 10.16
CA VAL A 176 -3.51 -20.00 9.06
C VAL A 176 -4.04 -21.02 8.04
N PRO A 177 -5.32 -20.98 7.67
CA PRO A 177 -6.34 -19.98 8.05
C PRO A 177 -7.18 -20.34 9.30
N GLU A 178 -6.98 -21.50 9.95
CA GLU A 178 -7.90 -22.09 10.92
C GLU A 178 -8.12 -21.22 12.17
N ASP A 179 -7.08 -20.57 12.67
CA ASP A 179 -7.16 -19.70 13.84
C ASP A 179 -7.21 -18.20 13.42
N ILE A 180 -6.46 -17.84 12.35
CA ILE A 180 -6.45 -16.48 11.79
C ILE A 180 -6.41 -16.56 10.26
N SER A 181 -7.41 -16.01 9.61
CA SER A 181 -7.43 -15.82 8.16
C SER A 181 -6.52 -14.64 7.73
N VAL A 182 -5.78 -14.80 6.65
CA VAL A 182 -4.90 -13.75 6.11
C VAL A 182 -5.26 -13.48 4.66
N ILE A 183 -5.48 -12.22 4.32
CA ILE A 183 -5.62 -11.77 2.94
C ILE A 183 -4.55 -10.72 2.64
N GLY A 184 -3.86 -10.85 1.52
CA GLY A 184 -2.85 -9.93 1.03
C GLY A 184 -3.38 -8.97 -0.04
N PHE A 185 -2.45 -8.27 -0.68
CA PHE A 185 -2.71 -7.35 -1.78
C PHE A 185 -1.50 -7.42 -2.72
N ASP A 186 -1.71 -7.42 -4.01
CA ASP A 186 -0.80 -7.41 -5.16
C ASP A 186 -0.84 -8.71 -5.99
N GLY A 187 -0.99 -9.88 -5.39
CA GLY A 187 -0.97 -11.17 -6.07
C GLY A 187 0.42 -11.54 -6.60
N ILE A 188 1.48 -11.27 -5.80
CA ILE A 188 2.84 -11.60 -6.20
C ILE A 188 3.07 -13.12 -6.23
N ASP A 189 3.80 -13.59 -7.25
CA ASP A 189 4.24 -14.98 -7.30
C ASP A 189 5.42 -15.19 -6.34
N LEU A 190 5.16 -15.76 -5.17
CA LEU A 190 6.17 -16.09 -4.16
C LEU A 190 6.81 -17.47 -4.37
N GLY A 191 6.55 -18.08 -5.51
CA GLY A 191 7.01 -19.43 -5.85
C GLY A 191 6.13 -20.51 -5.20
N ASN A 192 5.70 -21.43 -6.00
CA ASN A 192 5.00 -22.66 -5.58
C ASN A 192 5.93 -23.59 -4.84
#